data_0a1eac184a35a7baa77d5612897aaccd
#
_entry.id   0a1eac184a35a7baa77d5612897aaccd
#
_cell.length_a   1.000
_cell.length_b   1.000
_cell.length_c   1.000
_cell.angle_alpha   90.00
_cell.angle_beta   90.00
_cell.angle_gamma   90.00
#
_symmetry.space_group_name_H-M   'P 1'
#
loop_
_entity.id
_entity.type
_entity.pdbx_description
1 polymer ?
#
loop_
_entity_poly.entity_id
_entity_poly.type
_entity_poly.pdbx_seq_one_letter_code
_entity_poly.pdbx_strand_id
1 'polypeptide(L)'
;DDEGSLGERRIEKARQVLDGTDIAVLVVDGSMGKTAADSELINLFEQKNIPYVVAYNKADLLKNPPHTDDGMFVSAEQNTGVFELKERIASLLKSDREQRTLCSDLISAGDTVVLVVPIDKAAPKGRIILPQQMAIREILDSGAIAVVTRDSEFEQTLNSLAQKPSLVITDSQAFAAIAKLTPKDIRLTSFSILMARYKGVLDTAAKGAKAIDSLCDGDTILISEG
;
A
#
# COMPACT_ATOMS: atom_id res chain seq x y z
N ASP A 1 -32.14 -3.20 -8.46
CA ASP A 1 -32.67 -4.25 -9.34
C ASP A 1 -32.72 -3.72 -10.78
N ASP A 2 -31.56 -3.62 -11.42
CA ASP A 2 -31.48 -3.33 -12.85
C ASP A 2 -31.49 -4.66 -13.61
N GLU A 3 -32.66 -5.10 -14.07
CA GLU A 3 -32.79 -6.21 -14.99
C GLU A 3 -32.27 -5.77 -16.38
N GLY A 4 -31.19 -6.39 -16.84
CA GLY A 4 -30.67 -6.17 -18.18
C GLY A 4 -29.14 -6.07 -18.27
N SER A 5 -28.61 -5.86 -19.47
CA SER A 5 -27.19 -5.82 -19.81
C SER A 5 -26.38 -4.77 -18.99
N LEU A 6 -27.05 -3.79 -18.38
CA LEU A 6 -26.43 -2.77 -17.53
C LEU A 6 -26.13 -3.34 -16.12
N GLY A 7 -27.00 -4.18 -15.58
CA GLY A 7 -26.81 -4.86 -14.30
C GLY A 7 -25.64 -5.87 -14.37
N GLU A 8 -25.59 -6.67 -15.43
CA GLU A 8 -24.50 -7.62 -15.66
C GLU A 8 -23.12 -6.93 -15.76
N ARG A 9 -23.04 -5.82 -16.49
CA ARG A 9 -21.80 -5.01 -16.58
C ARG A 9 -21.38 -4.39 -15.27
N ARG A 10 -22.34 -3.99 -14.41
CA ARG A 10 -22.05 -3.48 -13.06
C ARG A 10 -21.49 -4.58 -12.16
N ILE A 11 -22.05 -5.77 -12.21
CA ILE A 11 -21.57 -6.95 -11.46
C ILE A 11 -20.17 -7.34 -11.94
N GLU A 12 -19.93 -7.36 -13.25
CA GLU A 12 -18.62 -7.68 -13.81
C GLU A 12 -17.55 -6.65 -13.41
N LYS A 13 -17.88 -5.34 -13.48
CA LYS A 13 -17.00 -4.29 -12.96
C LYS A 13 -16.75 -4.41 -11.46
N ALA A 14 -17.77 -4.72 -10.68
CA ALA A 14 -17.61 -4.94 -9.24
C ALA A 14 -16.65 -6.12 -8.96
N ARG A 15 -16.77 -7.22 -9.72
CA ARG A 15 -15.84 -8.35 -9.60
C ARG A 15 -14.40 -7.99 -9.95
N GLN A 16 -14.19 -7.19 -10.99
CA GLN A 16 -12.84 -6.69 -11.36
C GLN A 16 -12.23 -5.79 -10.29
N VAL A 17 -13.04 -4.92 -9.67
CA VAL A 17 -12.57 -4.05 -8.56
C VAL A 17 -12.13 -4.89 -7.37
N LEU A 18 -12.81 -6.01 -7.10
CA LEU A 18 -12.46 -6.88 -5.96
C LEU A 18 -11.09 -7.54 -6.11
N ASP A 19 -10.57 -7.71 -7.32
CA ASP A 19 -9.23 -8.29 -7.54
C ASP A 19 -8.09 -7.39 -7.02
N GLY A 20 -8.36 -6.09 -6.88
CA GLY A 20 -7.43 -5.12 -6.30
C GLY A 20 -7.86 -4.57 -4.94
N THR A 21 -8.84 -5.20 -4.28
CA THR A 21 -9.41 -4.71 -3.01
C THR A 21 -8.70 -5.33 -1.81
N ASP A 22 -8.13 -4.50 -0.95
CA ASP A 22 -7.50 -4.93 0.31
C ASP A 22 -8.54 -5.15 1.42
N ILE A 23 -9.62 -4.35 1.46
CA ILE A 23 -10.73 -4.45 2.43
C ILE A 23 -12.03 -4.04 1.76
N ALA A 24 -13.10 -4.77 2.06
CA ALA A 24 -14.44 -4.43 1.63
C ALA A 24 -15.30 -3.89 2.79
N VAL A 25 -16.11 -2.87 2.50
CA VAL A 25 -17.17 -2.41 3.40
C VAL A 25 -18.50 -2.61 2.70
N LEU A 26 -19.29 -3.56 3.19
CA LEU A 26 -20.65 -3.79 2.70
C LEU A 26 -21.63 -2.89 3.46
N VAL A 27 -22.23 -1.94 2.77
CA VAL A 27 -23.22 -1.03 3.35
C VAL A 27 -24.62 -1.57 3.07
N VAL A 28 -25.33 -1.91 4.13
CA VAL A 28 -26.68 -2.47 4.11
C VAL A 28 -27.67 -1.46 4.68
N ASP A 29 -28.89 -1.39 4.16
CA ASP A 29 -29.97 -0.64 4.80
C ASP A 29 -30.37 -1.35 6.10
N GLY A 30 -30.03 -0.76 7.25
CA GLY A 30 -30.26 -1.36 8.56
C GLY A 30 -31.75 -1.56 8.89
N SER A 31 -32.65 -0.83 8.23
CA SER A 31 -34.10 -0.99 8.42
C SER A 31 -34.68 -2.21 7.69
N MET A 32 -33.99 -2.67 6.63
CA MET A 32 -34.41 -3.81 5.81
C MET A 32 -33.61 -5.08 6.09
N GLY A 33 -32.37 -4.94 6.58
CA GLY A 33 -31.46 -6.04 6.78
C GLY A 33 -30.78 -6.51 5.48
N LYS A 34 -30.00 -7.58 5.57
CA LYS A 34 -29.28 -8.15 4.41
C LYS A 34 -30.23 -8.75 3.40
N THR A 35 -29.98 -8.49 2.13
CA THR A 35 -30.66 -9.08 0.99
C THR A 35 -29.91 -10.34 0.48
N ALA A 36 -30.50 -11.06 -0.47
CA ALA A 36 -29.82 -12.17 -1.15
C ALA A 36 -28.54 -11.69 -1.88
N ALA A 37 -28.59 -10.53 -2.52
CA ALA A 37 -27.45 -9.93 -3.20
C ALA A 37 -26.30 -9.58 -2.25
N ASP A 38 -26.62 -9.08 -1.04
CA ASP A 38 -25.61 -8.81 0.00
C ASP A 38 -24.92 -10.11 0.46
N SER A 39 -25.68 -11.18 0.58
CA SER A 39 -25.15 -12.50 0.96
C SER A 39 -24.24 -13.08 -0.14
N GLU A 40 -24.57 -12.88 -1.41
CA GLU A 40 -23.73 -13.27 -2.54
C GLU A 40 -22.39 -12.49 -2.55
N LEU A 41 -22.43 -11.19 -2.24
CA LEU A 41 -21.21 -10.38 -2.12
C LEU A 41 -20.33 -10.85 -0.96
N ILE A 42 -20.92 -11.16 0.19
CA ILE A 42 -20.18 -11.71 1.34
C ILE A 42 -19.49 -13.02 0.97
N ASN A 43 -20.20 -13.96 0.33
CA ASN A 43 -19.60 -15.19 -0.15
C ASN A 43 -18.42 -14.93 -1.12
N LEU A 44 -18.53 -13.92 -1.96
CA LEU A 44 -17.45 -13.55 -2.89
C LEU A 44 -16.24 -12.97 -2.15
N PHE A 45 -16.45 -12.16 -1.11
CA PHE A 45 -15.35 -11.68 -0.26
C PHE A 45 -14.62 -12.83 0.43
N GLU A 46 -15.37 -13.80 0.97
CA GLU A 46 -14.82 -14.99 1.61
C GLU A 46 -14.02 -15.87 0.64
N GLN A 47 -14.56 -16.11 -0.56
CA GLN A 47 -13.88 -16.89 -1.61
C GLN A 47 -12.56 -16.24 -2.05
N LYS A 48 -12.52 -14.90 -2.07
CA LYS A 48 -11.31 -14.13 -2.44
C LYS A 48 -10.40 -13.82 -1.26
N ASN A 49 -10.74 -14.29 -0.04
CA ASN A 49 -10.05 -13.96 1.22
C ASN A 49 -9.90 -12.44 1.44
N ILE A 50 -10.89 -11.65 1.04
CA ILE A 50 -10.92 -10.22 1.27
C ILE A 50 -11.50 -9.95 2.66
N PRO A 51 -10.77 -9.34 3.60
CA PRO A 51 -11.34 -8.91 4.87
C PRO A 51 -12.48 -7.93 4.63
N TYR A 52 -13.57 -8.07 5.37
CA TYR A 52 -14.73 -7.20 5.19
C TYR A 52 -15.39 -6.81 6.52
N VAL A 53 -16.18 -5.76 6.48
CA VAL A 53 -17.09 -5.36 7.55
C VAL A 53 -18.45 -5.02 6.96
N VAL A 54 -19.52 -5.43 7.64
CA VAL A 54 -20.90 -5.05 7.29
C VAL A 54 -21.30 -3.84 8.11
N ALA A 55 -21.70 -2.76 7.43
CA ALA A 55 -22.21 -1.53 8.04
C ALA A 55 -23.71 -1.41 7.78
N TYR A 56 -24.53 -1.64 8.81
CA TYR A 56 -25.97 -1.45 8.76
C TYR A 56 -26.29 0.04 8.93
N ASN A 57 -26.41 0.74 7.80
CA ASN A 57 -26.67 2.18 7.79
C ASN A 57 -28.15 2.50 8.08
N LYS A 58 -28.44 3.77 8.35
CA LYS A 58 -29.77 4.29 8.75
C LYS A 58 -30.22 3.80 10.12
N ALA A 59 -29.28 3.63 11.05
CA ALA A 59 -29.58 3.25 12.43
C ALA A 59 -30.51 4.27 13.14
N ASP A 60 -30.50 5.52 12.68
CA ASP A 60 -31.40 6.59 13.13
C ASP A 60 -32.88 6.30 12.91
N LEU A 61 -33.24 5.46 11.95
CA LEU A 61 -34.61 5.03 11.70
C LEU A 61 -35.09 3.93 12.65
N LEU A 62 -34.18 3.34 13.41
CA LEU A 62 -34.45 2.24 14.33
C LEU A 62 -34.56 2.77 15.78
N LYS A 63 -35.64 2.44 16.49
CA LYS A 63 -35.78 2.83 17.92
C LYS A 63 -34.74 2.15 18.81
N ASN A 64 -34.40 0.88 18.51
CA ASN A 64 -33.38 0.09 19.21
C ASN A 64 -32.68 -0.79 18.15
N PRO A 65 -31.53 -0.39 17.62
CA PRO A 65 -30.77 -1.25 16.73
C PRO A 65 -30.41 -2.57 17.43
N PRO A 66 -30.68 -3.72 16.80
CA PRO A 66 -30.37 -5.00 17.41
C PRO A 66 -28.83 -5.17 17.52
N HIS A 67 -28.40 -5.95 18.51
CA HIS A 67 -27.01 -6.39 18.55
C HIS A 67 -26.77 -7.37 17.39
N THR A 68 -25.67 -7.20 16.68
CA THR A 68 -25.26 -8.09 15.58
C THR A 68 -23.79 -8.46 15.75
N ASP A 69 -23.48 -9.74 15.53
CA ASP A 69 -22.11 -10.26 15.60
C ASP A 69 -21.36 -10.13 14.26
N ASP A 70 -22.10 -9.93 13.18
CA ASP A 70 -21.58 -9.92 11.80
C ASP A 70 -21.37 -8.51 11.21
N GLY A 71 -21.60 -7.46 12.00
CA GLY A 71 -21.45 -6.09 11.52
C GLY A 71 -21.70 -5.05 12.62
N MET A 72 -21.95 -3.82 12.21
CA MET A 72 -22.24 -2.73 13.13
C MET A 72 -23.28 -1.78 12.57
N PHE A 73 -24.13 -1.25 13.45
CA PHE A 73 -25.11 -0.24 13.09
C PHE A 73 -24.49 1.15 13.09
N VAL A 74 -24.74 1.90 12.02
CA VAL A 74 -24.24 3.26 11.82
C VAL A 74 -25.35 4.16 11.28
N SER A 75 -25.25 5.46 11.51
CA SER A 75 -26.03 6.46 10.80
C SER A 75 -25.11 7.45 10.14
N ALA A 76 -25.07 7.44 8.83
CA ALA A 76 -24.32 8.42 8.06
C ALA A 76 -24.94 9.83 8.19
N GLU A 77 -26.26 9.93 8.35
CA GLU A 77 -26.97 11.21 8.50
C GLU A 77 -26.65 11.86 9.85
N GLN A 78 -26.67 11.08 10.93
CA GLN A 78 -26.38 11.58 12.28
C GLN A 78 -24.92 11.45 12.68
N ASN A 79 -24.08 10.89 11.80
CA ASN A 79 -22.66 10.60 12.06
C ASN A 79 -22.44 9.71 13.30
N THR A 80 -23.39 8.83 13.62
CA THR A 80 -23.33 7.91 14.76
C THR A 80 -22.72 6.58 14.33
N GLY A 81 -21.78 6.03 15.12
CA GLY A 81 -21.10 4.75 14.81
C GLY A 81 -20.07 4.83 13.68
N VAL A 82 -19.90 6.00 13.04
CA VAL A 82 -18.98 6.16 11.92
C VAL A 82 -17.51 6.13 12.38
N PHE A 83 -17.23 6.66 13.57
CA PHE A 83 -15.89 6.59 14.15
C PHE A 83 -15.50 5.13 14.44
N GLU A 84 -16.38 4.40 15.09
CA GLU A 84 -16.19 2.98 15.42
C GLU A 84 -16.04 2.12 14.16
N LEU A 85 -16.78 2.43 13.07
CA LEU A 85 -16.63 1.79 11.78
C LEU A 85 -15.21 2.02 11.21
N LYS A 86 -14.70 3.25 11.27
CA LYS A 86 -13.34 3.57 10.84
C LYS A 86 -12.27 2.82 11.64
N GLU A 87 -12.44 2.73 12.97
CA GLU A 87 -11.56 1.96 13.84
C GLU A 87 -11.61 0.46 13.50
N ARG A 88 -12.80 -0.07 13.21
CA ARG A 88 -12.96 -1.46 12.78
C ARG A 88 -12.27 -1.74 11.45
N ILE A 89 -12.43 -0.88 10.46
CA ILE A 89 -11.72 -0.96 9.17
C ILE A 89 -10.20 -0.92 9.41
N ALA A 90 -9.72 0.02 10.23
CA ALA A 90 -8.31 0.12 10.57
C ALA A 90 -7.77 -1.14 11.25
N SER A 91 -8.58 -1.79 12.10
CA SER A 91 -8.20 -3.04 12.77
C SER A 91 -8.06 -4.22 11.81
N LEU A 92 -8.87 -4.27 10.74
CA LEU A 92 -8.74 -5.29 9.69
C LEU A 92 -7.43 -5.14 8.89
N LEU A 93 -6.95 -3.91 8.72
CA LEU A 93 -5.66 -3.64 8.07
C LEU A 93 -4.46 -4.06 8.91
N LYS A 94 -4.58 -4.05 10.24
CA LYS A 94 -3.46 -4.33 11.14
C LYS A 94 -2.99 -5.77 11.08
N SER A 95 -3.88 -6.74 10.87
CA SER A 95 -3.53 -8.17 10.90
C SER A 95 -2.55 -8.59 9.81
N ASP A 96 -2.54 -7.90 8.66
CA ASP A 96 -1.65 -8.23 7.54
C ASP A 96 -0.46 -7.25 7.43
N ARG A 97 -0.60 -6.02 7.98
CA ARG A 97 0.45 -4.99 7.93
C ARG A 97 1.50 -5.12 9.04
N GLU A 98 1.20 -5.75 10.16
CA GLU A 98 2.17 -5.93 11.26
C GLU A 98 3.39 -6.79 10.88
N GLN A 99 3.37 -7.46 9.71
CA GLN A 99 4.49 -8.27 9.23
C GLN A 99 5.22 -7.69 8.01
N ARG A 100 4.70 -6.62 7.38
CA ARG A 100 5.33 -6.06 6.18
C ARG A 100 6.13 -4.82 6.52
N THR A 101 7.42 -5.01 6.70
CA THR A 101 8.35 -3.90 6.89
C THR A 101 8.85 -3.38 5.53
N LEU A 102 9.02 -2.07 5.41
CA LEU A 102 9.63 -1.47 4.23
C LEU A 102 11.15 -1.61 4.29
N CYS A 103 11.77 -1.19 5.40
CA CYS A 103 13.21 -1.20 5.61
C CYS A 103 13.67 -1.41 7.06
N SER A 104 12.75 -1.48 8.05
CA SER A 104 13.12 -1.55 9.46
C SER A 104 13.92 -2.80 9.83
N ASP A 105 13.71 -3.91 9.15
CA ASP A 105 14.49 -5.15 9.31
C ASP A 105 15.90 -5.07 8.67
N LEU A 106 16.16 -4.04 7.88
CA LEU A 106 17.45 -3.79 7.27
C LEU A 106 18.34 -2.88 8.12
N ILE A 107 17.83 -2.29 9.18
CA ILE A 107 18.51 -1.26 9.99
C ILE A 107 18.37 -1.56 11.47
N SER A 108 19.22 -0.95 12.27
CA SER A 108 19.21 -1.04 13.74
C SER A 108 19.08 0.34 14.36
N ALA A 109 18.65 0.39 15.60
CA ALA A 109 18.62 1.65 16.36
C ALA A 109 20.03 2.28 16.42
N GLY A 110 20.10 3.58 16.15
CA GLY A 110 21.36 4.33 16.07
C GLY A 110 22.04 4.30 14.70
N ASP A 111 21.58 3.47 13.75
CA ASP A 111 22.08 3.48 12.37
C ASP A 111 21.79 4.82 11.68
N THR A 112 22.64 5.20 10.74
CA THR A 112 22.38 6.31 9.82
C THR A 112 21.96 5.76 8.46
N VAL A 113 20.82 6.23 7.96
CA VAL A 113 20.30 5.90 6.63
C VAL A 113 20.26 7.17 5.79
N VAL A 114 20.85 7.13 4.59
CA VAL A 114 20.82 8.25 3.64
C VAL A 114 19.75 8.01 2.60
N LEU A 115 18.79 8.93 2.50
CA LEU A 115 17.75 8.93 1.48
C LEU A 115 18.12 9.97 0.41
N VAL A 116 18.35 9.50 -0.81
CA VAL A 116 18.69 10.35 -1.95
C VAL A 116 17.42 10.59 -2.76
N VAL A 117 16.94 11.84 -2.72
CA VAL A 117 15.67 12.26 -3.33
C VAL A 117 15.97 13.26 -4.45
N PRO A 118 15.95 12.84 -5.72
CA PRO A 118 16.07 13.76 -6.83
C PRO A 118 14.94 14.78 -6.83
N ILE A 119 15.26 16.02 -7.10
CA ILE A 119 14.26 17.07 -7.28
C ILE A 119 13.89 17.13 -8.76
N ASP A 120 12.88 16.37 -9.14
CA ASP A 120 12.32 16.39 -10.48
C ASP A 120 11.43 17.64 -10.68
N LYS A 121 11.55 18.26 -11.85
CA LYS A 121 10.69 19.37 -12.25
C LYS A 121 9.22 18.96 -12.43
N ALA A 122 8.97 17.67 -12.66
CA ALA A 122 7.63 17.11 -12.79
C ALA A 122 6.98 16.78 -11.43
N ALA A 123 7.78 16.66 -10.35
CA ALA A 123 7.23 16.43 -9.02
C ALA A 123 6.48 17.67 -8.49
N PRO A 124 5.35 17.51 -7.79
CA PRO A 124 4.65 18.62 -7.18
C PRO A 124 5.57 19.37 -6.21
N LYS A 125 5.74 20.68 -6.41
CA LYS A 125 6.58 21.52 -5.54
C LYS A 125 6.15 21.35 -4.06
N GLY A 126 7.13 21.18 -3.19
CA GLY A 126 6.92 21.14 -1.74
C GLY A 126 6.39 19.81 -1.19
N ARG A 127 6.41 18.72 -1.97
CA ARG A 127 5.97 17.39 -1.49
C ARG A 127 7.03 16.33 -1.70
N ILE A 128 7.22 15.52 -0.69
CA ILE A 128 7.91 14.23 -0.76
C ILE A 128 6.85 13.18 -1.10
N ILE A 129 7.13 12.26 -2.02
CA ILE A 129 6.18 11.22 -2.43
C ILE A 129 6.00 10.16 -1.33
N LEU A 130 4.87 9.44 -1.38
CA LEU A 130 4.49 8.50 -0.33
C LEU A 130 5.58 7.46 0.02
N PRO A 131 6.29 6.80 -0.91
CA PRO A 131 7.35 5.86 -0.57
C PRO A 131 8.48 6.49 0.26
N GLN A 132 8.83 7.74 -0.05
CA GLN A 132 9.87 8.48 0.68
C GLN A 132 9.40 8.83 2.09
N GLN A 133 8.15 9.29 2.25
CA GLN A 133 7.54 9.57 3.55
C GLN A 133 7.47 8.32 4.42
N MET A 134 7.05 7.19 3.84
CA MET A 134 6.98 5.91 4.55
C MET A 134 8.37 5.46 5.03
N ALA A 135 9.39 5.55 4.16
CA ALA A 135 10.75 5.18 4.52
C ALA A 135 11.30 6.06 5.66
N ILE A 136 11.15 7.38 5.57
CA ILE A 136 11.56 8.32 6.63
C ILE A 136 10.88 7.94 7.95
N ARG A 137 9.56 7.73 7.92
CA ARG A 137 8.80 7.41 9.12
C ARG A 137 9.26 6.10 9.75
N GLU A 138 9.45 5.05 8.96
CA GLU A 138 9.87 3.73 9.45
C GLU A 138 11.30 3.74 10.01
N ILE A 139 12.22 4.51 9.38
CA ILE A 139 13.57 4.71 9.90
C ILE A 139 13.53 5.36 11.29
N LEU A 140 12.73 6.41 11.46
CA LEU A 140 12.58 7.09 12.73
C LEU A 140 11.93 6.21 13.80
N ASP A 141 10.89 5.45 13.43
CA ASP A 141 10.22 4.50 14.33
C ASP A 141 11.16 3.36 14.78
N SER A 142 12.17 3.03 13.97
CA SER A 142 13.23 2.06 14.31
C SER A 142 14.34 2.64 15.20
N GLY A 143 14.26 3.92 15.59
CA GLY A 143 15.30 4.61 16.37
C GLY A 143 16.57 4.88 15.57
N ALA A 144 16.52 4.85 14.24
CA ALA A 144 17.62 5.18 13.35
C ALA A 144 17.57 6.65 12.90
N ILE A 145 18.64 7.14 12.31
CA ILE A 145 18.81 8.52 11.84
C ILE A 145 18.54 8.57 10.34
N ALA A 146 17.59 9.39 9.91
CA ALA A 146 17.30 9.65 8.51
C ALA A 146 18.02 10.92 8.03
N VAL A 147 18.91 10.80 7.09
CA VAL A 147 19.56 11.92 6.38
C VAL A 147 19.00 12.01 4.97
N VAL A 148 18.32 13.10 4.64
CA VAL A 148 17.73 13.30 3.33
C VAL A 148 18.57 14.28 2.53
N THR A 149 18.96 13.91 1.31
CA THR A 149 19.80 14.72 0.43
C THR A 149 19.32 14.64 -1.01
N ARG A 150 19.73 15.57 -1.84
CA ARG A 150 19.55 15.48 -3.29
C ARG A 150 20.65 14.63 -3.91
N ASP A 151 20.38 14.12 -5.10
CA ASP A 151 21.36 13.37 -5.90
C ASP A 151 22.65 14.18 -6.18
N SER A 152 22.52 15.48 -6.47
CA SER A 152 23.64 16.41 -6.69
C SER A 152 24.54 16.63 -5.47
N GLU A 153 24.04 16.40 -4.26
CA GLU A 153 24.73 16.66 -3.00
C GLU A 153 25.11 15.38 -2.26
N PHE A 154 24.84 14.22 -2.86
CA PHE A 154 25.03 12.93 -2.22
C PHE A 154 26.50 12.69 -1.78
N GLU A 155 27.48 12.94 -2.65
CA GLU A 155 28.89 12.76 -2.33
C GLU A 155 29.34 13.67 -1.18
N GLN A 156 28.92 14.94 -1.21
CA GLN A 156 29.21 15.88 -0.12
C GLN A 156 28.55 15.42 1.18
N THR A 157 27.33 14.92 1.11
CA THR A 157 26.61 14.38 2.27
C THR A 157 27.37 13.22 2.89
N LEU A 158 27.79 12.22 2.08
CA LEU A 158 28.59 11.09 2.57
C LEU A 158 29.86 11.54 3.28
N ASN A 159 30.58 12.52 2.71
CA ASN A 159 31.82 13.03 3.25
C ASN A 159 31.61 13.86 4.55
N SER A 160 30.42 14.38 4.78
CA SER A 160 30.09 15.17 5.98
C SER A 160 29.63 14.32 7.17
N LEU A 161 29.32 13.04 6.96
CA LEU A 161 28.88 12.15 8.02
C LEU A 161 30.07 11.70 8.89
N ALA A 162 29.90 11.77 10.20
CA ALA A 162 30.91 11.29 11.15
C ALA A 162 31.10 9.76 11.09
N GLN A 163 30.06 9.02 10.68
CA GLN A 163 30.08 7.58 10.54
C GLN A 163 29.48 7.18 9.19
N LYS A 164 29.93 6.07 8.63
CA LYS A 164 29.37 5.53 7.38
C LYS A 164 27.90 5.15 7.58
N PRO A 165 27.00 5.49 6.63
CA PRO A 165 25.64 5.04 6.72
C PRO A 165 25.54 3.52 6.54
N SER A 166 24.60 2.90 7.23
CA SER A 166 24.32 1.47 7.12
C SER A 166 23.54 1.11 5.85
N LEU A 167 22.79 2.09 5.32
CA LEU A 167 21.95 1.94 4.15
C LEU A 167 21.82 3.25 3.38
N VAL A 168 21.82 3.17 2.07
CA VAL A 168 21.47 4.24 1.13
C VAL A 168 20.22 3.83 0.37
N ILE A 169 19.22 4.70 0.32
CA ILE A 169 17.95 4.49 -0.42
C ILE A 169 17.82 5.61 -1.45
N THR A 170 17.59 5.28 -2.72
CA THR A 170 17.49 6.27 -3.79
C THR A 170 16.30 5.99 -4.72
N ASP A 171 15.94 6.94 -5.55
CA ASP A 171 14.98 6.71 -6.62
C ASP A 171 15.62 5.90 -7.78
N SER A 172 14.78 5.13 -8.48
CA SER A 172 15.24 4.30 -9.61
C SER A 172 15.92 5.11 -10.70
N GLN A 173 15.49 6.35 -10.93
CA GLN A 173 16.08 7.25 -11.94
C GLN A 173 17.52 7.64 -11.59
N ALA A 174 17.84 7.84 -10.32
CA ALA A 174 19.16 8.21 -9.85
C ALA A 174 20.06 6.99 -9.54
N PHE A 175 19.49 5.77 -9.52
CA PHE A 175 20.15 4.57 -9.00
C PHE A 175 21.52 4.32 -9.64
N ALA A 176 21.64 4.38 -10.95
CA ALA A 176 22.89 4.11 -11.65
C ALA A 176 24.00 5.13 -11.33
N ALA A 177 23.65 6.41 -11.11
CA ALA A 177 24.59 7.44 -10.72
C ALA A 177 25.01 7.29 -9.25
N ILE A 178 24.06 7.07 -8.36
CA ILE A 178 24.29 6.89 -6.93
C ILE A 178 25.09 5.62 -6.65
N ALA A 179 24.84 4.54 -7.39
CA ALA A 179 25.59 3.29 -7.25
C ALA A 179 27.10 3.45 -7.56
N LYS A 180 27.46 4.35 -8.47
CA LYS A 180 28.87 4.65 -8.78
C LYS A 180 29.58 5.42 -7.66
N LEU A 181 28.82 6.23 -6.91
CA LEU A 181 29.32 7.06 -5.83
C LEU A 181 29.27 6.36 -4.47
N THR A 182 28.45 5.33 -4.35
CA THR A 182 28.28 4.59 -3.08
C THR A 182 29.43 3.59 -2.90
N PRO A 183 30.19 3.67 -1.79
CA PRO A 183 31.20 2.67 -1.45
C PRO A 183 30.61 1.25 -1.39
N LYS A 184 31.39 0.25 -1.81
CA LYS A 184 30.92 -1.15 -1.91
C LYS A 184 30.55 -1.79 -0.57
N ASP A 185 31.01 -1.26 0.51
CA ASP A 185 30.75 -1.68 1.89
C ASP A 185 29.47 -1.04 2.47
N ILE A 186 28.80 -0.16 1.72
CA ILE A 186 27.52 0.45 2.08
C ILE A 186 26.41 -0.22 1.25
N ARG A 187 25.36 -0.68 1.93
CA ARG A 187 24.20 -1.27 1.27
C ARG A 187 23.42 -0.19 0.52
N LEU A 188 23.05 -0.49 -0.72
CA LEU A 188 22.27 0.40 -1.58
C LEU A 188 20.99 -0.29 -2.05
N THR A 189 19.87 0.41 -2.00
CA THR A 189 18.57 -0.02 -2.53
C THR A 189 17.80 1.16 -3.13
N SER A 190 16.63 0.90 -3.69
CA SER A 190 15.74 1.94 -4.19
C SER A 190 14.37 1.92 -3.51
N PHE A 191 13.69 3.07 -3.49
CA PHE A 191 12.31 3.15 -3.00
C PHE A 191 11.40 2.18 -3.75
N SER A 192 11.60 1.97 -5.06
CA SER A 192 10.80 1.03 -5.86
C SER A 192 11.01 -0.42 -5.43
N ILE A 193 12.25 -0.83 -5.14
CA ILE A 193 12.57 -2.18 -4.63
C ILE A 193 11.92 -2.38 -3.26
N LEU A 194 12.06 -1.41 -2.35
CA LEU A 194 11.45 -1.48 -1.03
C LEU A 194 9.92 -1.55 -1.12
N MET A 195 9.31 -0.77 -2.00
CA MET A 195 7.86 -0.82 -2.23
C MET A 195 7.39 -2.13 -2.86
N ALA A 196 8.14 -2.69 -3.80
CA ALA A 196 7.84 -4.01 -4.37
C ALA A 196 7.90 -5.11 -3.29
N ARG A 197 8.90 -5.03 -2.40
CA ARG A 197 9.02 -5.90 -1.22
C ARG A 197 7.84 -5.73 -0.27
N TYR A 198 7.52 -4.49 0.11
CA TYR A 198 6.39 -4.15 0.97
C TYR A 198 5.06 -4.66 0.42
N LYS A 199 4.86 -4.57 -0.90
CA LYS A 199 3.68 -5.09 -1.59
C LYS A 199 3.70 -6.62 -1.78
N GLY A 200 4.81 -7.30 -1.49
CA GLY A 200 4.95 -8.75 -1.67
C GLY A 200 5.14 -9.20 -3.12
N VAL A 201 5.48 -8.27 -4.03
CA VAL A 201 5.66 -8.58 -5.47
C VAL A 201 7.12 -8.63 -5.92
N LEU A 202 8.07 -8.42 -5.00
CA LEU A 202 9.51 -8.33 -5.35
C LEU A 202 10.02 -9.61 -6.01
N ASP A 203 9.68 -10.78 -5.49
CA ASP A 203 10.13 -12.05 -6.05
C ASP A 203 9.61 -12.28 -7.48
N THR A 204 8.35 -11.92 -7.71
CA THR A 204 7.73 -11.99 -9.04
C THR A 204 8.40 -11.02 -10.00
N ALA A 205 8.66 -9.78 -9.57
CA ALA A 205 9.37 -8.79 -10.37
C ALA A 205 10.81 -9.22 -10.68
N ALA A 206 11.54 -9.79 -9.72
CA ALA A 206 12.88 -10.28 -9.91
C ALA A 206 12.94 -11.48 -10.87
N LYS A 207 11.98 -12.41 -10.77
CA LYS A 207 11.84 -13.53 -11.72
C LYS A 207 11.52 -13.02 -13.13
N GLY A 208 10.59 -12.06 -13.25
CA GLY A 208 10.23 -11.42 -14.51
C GLY A 208 11.43 -10.71 -15.16
N ALA A 209 12.20 -9.95 -14.40
CA ALA A 209 13.42 -9.29 -14.89
C ALA A 209 14.44 -10.29 -15.46
N LYS A 210 14.65 -11.43 -14.76
CA LYS A 210 15.54 -12.50 -15.26
C LYS A 210 14.99 -13.20 -16.51
N ALA A 211 13.67 -13.30 -16.64
CA ALA A 211 13.06 -13.91 -17.82
C ALA A 211 13.32 -13.10 -19.10
N ILE A 212 13.49 -11.77 -18.98
CA ILE A 212 13.83 -10.90 -20.11
C ILE A 212 15.16 -11.31 -20.76
N ASP A 213 16.14 -11.71 -19.95
CA ASP A 213 17.47 -12.13 -20.44
C ASP A 213 17.42 -13.47 -21.22
N SER A 214 16.34 -14.23 -21.09
CA SER A 214 16.13 -15.53 -21.76
C SER A 214 15.21 -15.46 -22.98
N LEU A 215 14.74 -14.26 -23.38
CA LEU A 215 13.88 -14.09 -24.55
C LEU A 215 14.64 -14.40 -25.84
N CYS A 216 13.97 -15.10 -26.76
CA CYS A 216 14.47 -15.49 -28.04
C CYS A 216 13.67 -14.84 -29.18
N ASP A 217 14.22 -14.86 -30.39
CA ASP A 217 13.50 -14.42 -31.60
C ASP A 217 12.22 -15.22 -31.79
N GLY A 218 11.10 -14.51 -31.91
CA GLY A 218 9.75 -15.10 -32.04
C GLY A 218 8.93 -15.18 -30.75
N ASP A 219 9.52 -14.85 -29.60
CA ASP A 219 8.78 -14.76 -28.35
C ASP A 219 7.79 -13.57 -28.36
N THR A 220 6.63 -13.80 -27.78
CA THR A 220 5.60 -12.77 -27.67
C THR A 220 5.61 -12.19 -26.27
N ILE A 221 5.74 -10.86 -26.16
CA ILE A 221 5.66 -10.12 -24.90
C ILE A 221 4.44 -9.20 -24.90
N LEU A 222 3.80 -9.07 -23.75
CA LEU A 222 2.74 -8.09 -23.53
C LEU A 222 3.33 -6.86 -22.85
N ILE A 223 3.19 -5.71 -23.49
CA ILE A 223 3.50 -4.41 -22.88
C ILE A 223 2.18 -3.81 -22.42
N SER A 224 2.06 -3.59 -21.11
CA SER A 224 0.89 -2.96 -20.49
C SER A 224 1.34 -1.62 -19.88
N GLU A 225 0.69 -0.55 -20.29
CA GLU A 225 0.89 0.80 -19.78
C GLU A 225 -0.39 1.22 -19.02
N GLY A 226 -0.23 1.70 -17.78
CA GLY A 226 -1.31 2.09 -16.89
C GLY A 226 -1.40 3.59 -16.67
#